data_f1d3f4253291bf0f880d1c82b11a6511
#
_entry.id   f1d3f4253291bf0f880d1c82b11a6511
#
_cell.length_a   1.000
_cell.length_b   1.000
_cell.length_c   1.000
_cell.angle_alpha   90.00
_cell.angle_beta   90.00
_cell.angle_gamma   90.00
#
_symmetry.space_group_name_H-M   'P 1'
#
loop_
_entity.id
_entity.type
_entity.pdbx_description
1 polymer ?
#
loop_
_entity_poly.entity_id
_entity_poly.type
_entity_poly.pdbx_seq_one_letter_code
_entity_poly.pdbx_strand_id
1 'polypeptide(L)'
;MFRFLHTADLHLDSPLKGLASQDDSGAQALLGASRKAFHSLIDLAIAESVDFVVIAGDVYDRDWKGYETGLFFKRGMARLHAANIPVYLISGNHDAASVISKKLNLPENVRTFSSRGPETFEPASWPVAIHGMSFPN
;
A
#
# COMPACT_ATOMS: atom_id res chain seq x y z
N MET A 1 -21.83 1.30 13.32
CA MET A 1 -20.50 1.91 13.51
C MET A 1 -19.59 1.21 12.54
N PHE A 2 -18.78 1.92 11.75
CA PHE A 2 -17.78 1.32 10.87
C PHE A 2 -16.38 1.48 11.46
N ARG A 3 -15.47 0.59 11.09
CA ARG A 3 -14.05 0.62 11.45
C ARG A 3 -13.22 0.57 10.18
N PHE A 4 -12.15 1.33 10.13
CA PHE A 4 -11.21 1.28 9.03
C PHE A 4 -9.77 1.33 9.53
N LEU A 5 -8.86 0.85 8.71
CA LEU A 5 -7.43 0.95 8.95
C LEU A 5 -6.84 1.95 7.97
N HIS A 6 -6.01 2.85 8.47
CA HIS A 6 -5.28 3.83 7.67
C HIS A 6 -3.79 3.57 7.76
N THR A 7 -3.12 3.59 6.63
CA THR A 7 -1.65 3.49 6.54
C THR A 7 -1.12 4.38 5.42
N ALA A 8 0.15 4.74 5.52
CA ALA A 8 0.90 5.51 4.53
C ALA A 8 2.39 5.15 4.62
N ASP A 9 3.18 5.60 3.66
CA ASP A 9 4.65 5.56 3.71
C ASP A 9 5.20 4.15 4.00
N LEU A 10 4.69 3.16 3.29
CA LEU A 10 5.09 1.76 3.49
C LEU A 10 6.53 1.51 3.03
N HIS A 11 6.98 2.20 1.99
CA HIS A 11 8.33 2.10 1.42
C HIS A 11 8.83 0.66 1.39
N LEU A 12 8.02 -0.24 0.84
CA LEU A 12 8.28 -1.68 0.82
C LEU A 12 9.62 -1.97 0.15
N ASP A 13 10.46 -2.72 0.86
CA ASP A 13 11.80 -3.12 0.41
C ASP A 13 12.73 -1.93 0.10
N SER A 14 12.48 -0.76 0.68
CA SER A 14 13.34 0.40 0.49
C SER A 14 14.78 0.08 0.86
N PRO A 15 15.75 0.36 -0.03
CA PRO A 15 17.15 0.22 0.33
C PRO A 15 17.49 1.32 1.35
N LEU A 16 17.81 0.94 2.57
CA LEU A 16 18.24 1.84 3.64
C LEU A 16 19.63 2.39 3.30
N LYS A 17 19.67 3.33 2.33
CA LYS A 17 20.90 4.01 1.91
C LYS A 17 21.49 4.73 3.12
N GLY A 18 22.67 4.29 3.55
CA GLY A 18 23.40 4.87 4.69
C GLY A 18 23.58 3.95 5.89
N LEU A 19 22.79 2.91 6.04
CA LEU A 19 22.96 1.90 7.10
C LEU A 19 23.83 0.71 6.67
N ALA A 20 23.99 0.51 5.36
CA ALA A 20 24.77 -0.60 4.78
C ALA A 20 26.30 -0.52 5.05
N SER A 21 26.81 0.51 5.76
CA SER A 21 28.24 0.71 5.95
C SER A 21 28.79 0.21 7.28
N GLN A 22 27.97 -0.31 8.19
CA GLN A 22 28.47 -0.64 9.53
C GLN A 22 28.19 -2.05 10.05
N ASP A 23 27.21 -2.80 9.52
CA ASP A 23 27.02 -4.20 9.94
C ASP A 23 26.02 -4.92 9.01
N ASP A 24 26.44 -5.98 8.32
CA ASP A 24 25.61 -6.76 7.39
C ASP A 24 24.39 -7.40 8.07
N SER A 25 24.47 -7.72 9.37
CA SER A 25 23.40 -8.37 10.12
C SER A 25 22.22 -7.41 10.41
N GLY A 26 22.51 -6.16 10.69
CA GLY A 26 21.51 -5.12 10.93
C GLY A 26 20.74 -4.75 9.66
N ALA A 27 21.43 -4.65 8.53
CA ALA A 27 20.83 -4.33 7.25
C ALA A 27 19.84 -5.40 6.78
N GLN A 28 20.18 -6.69 6.94
CA GLN A 28 19.28 -7.79 6.58
C GLN A 28 18.02 -7.86 7.47
N ALA A 29 18.17 -7.60 8.78
CA ALA A 29 17.02 -7.53 9.69
C ALA A 29 16.05 -6.40 9.33
N LEU A 30 16.59 -5.27 8.87
CA LEU A 30 15.80 -4.11 8.45
C LEU A 30 15.11 -4.31 7.10
N LEU A 31 15.76 -5.01 6.14
CA LEU A 31 15.15 -5.32 4.85
C LEU A 31 13.85 -6.15 4.98
N GLY A 32 13.76 -7.02 5.97
CA GLY A 32 12.55 -7.80 6.25
C GLY A 32 11.48 -7.06 7.06
N ALA A 33 11.85 -5.94 7.71
CA ALA A 33 10.97 -5.26 8.66
C ALA A 33 9.74 -4.63 7.99
N SER A 34 9.90 -3.98 6.84
CA SER A 34 8.78 -3.39 6.10
C SER A 34 7.78 -4.44 5.62
N ARG A 35 8.28 -5.58 5.13
CA ARG A 35 7.42 -6.72 4.75
C ARG A 35 6.68 -7.31 5.94
N LYS A 36 7.36 -7.47 7.07
CA LYS A 36 6.75 -7.97 8.31
C LYS A 36 5.69 -7.02 8.83
N ALA A 37 5.96 -5.72 8.83
CA ALA A 37 5.00 -4.70 9.23
C ALA A 37 3.77 -4.71 8.31
N PHE A 38 3.96 -4.82 7.00
CA PHE A 38 2.86 -4.92 6.04
C PHE A 38 2.03 -6.19 6.25
N HIS A 39 2.65 -7.35 6.49
CA HIS A 39 1.92 -8.58 6.83
C HIS A 39 1.08 -8.40 8.10
N SER A 40 1.66 -7.83 9.16
CA SER A 40 0.95 -7.58 10.42
C SER A 40 -0.24 -6.64 10.22
N LEU A 41 -0.12 -5.64 9.33
CA LEU A 41 -1.20 -4.74 8.97
C LEU A 41 -2.36 -5.49 8.29
N ILE A 42 -2.06 -6.37 7.33
CA ILE A 42 -3.07 -7.19 6.65
C ILE A 42 -3.74 -8.15 7.64
N ASP A 43 -2.96 -8.80 8.50
CA ASP A 43 -3.48 -9.71 9.53
C ASP A 43 -4.41 -8.97 10.50
N LEU A 44 -4.01 -7.77 10.94
CA LEU A 44 -4.83 -6.92 11.80
C LEU A 44 -6.16 -6.53 11.12
N ALA A 45 -6.10 -6.07 9.87
CA ALA A 45 -7.29 -5.69 9.13
C ALA A 45 -8.31 -6.83 9.04
N ILE A 46 -7.83 -8.05 8.79
CA ILE A 46 -8.67 -9.27 8.71
C ILE A 46 -9.19 -9.66 10.09
N ALA A 47 -8.33 -9.71 11.12
CA ALA A 47 -8.70 -10.11 12.47
C ALA A 47 -9.75 -9.17 13.10
N GLU A 48 -9.59 -7.87 12.87
CA GLU A 48 -10.54 -6.84 13.34
C GLU A 48 -11.77 -6.70 12.45
N SER A 49 -11.82 -7.42 11.33
CA SER A 49 -12.91 -7.35 10.35
C SER A 49 -13.22 -5.89 9.99
N VAL A 50 -12.20 -5.14 9.58
CA VAL A 50 -12.39 -3.73 9.23
C VAL A 50 -13.24 -3.59 7.98
N ASP A 51 -14.02 -2.53 7.89
CA ASP A 51 -14.95 -2.30 6.78
C ASP A 51 -14.22 -1.85 5.50
N PHE A 52 -13.08 -1.20 5.65
CA PHE A 52 -12.19 -0.83 4.54
C PHE A 52 -10.79 -0.48 5.03
N VAL A 53 -9.84 -0.42 4.09
CA VAL A 53 -8.48 0.05 4.33
C VAL A 53 -8.20 1.26 3.46
N VAL A 54 -7.52 2.27 4.00
CA VAL A 54 -7.02 3.45 3.28
C VAL A 54 -5.49 3.42 3.26
N ILE A 55 -4.92 3.52 2.07
CA ILE A 55 -3.47 3.60 1.87
C ILE A 55 -3.14 4.95 1.25
N ALA A 56 -2.54 5.84 2.03
CA ALA A 56 -2.30 7.22 1.65
C ALA A 56 -0.93 7.46 0.98
N GLY A 57 -0.56 6.59 0.04
CA GLY A 57 0.60 6.73 -0.84
C GLY A 57 1.91 6.19 -0.28
N ASP A 58 2.93 6.33 -1.10
CA ASP A 58 4.31 5.92 -0.88
C ASP A 58 4.46 4.45 -0.46
N VAL A 59 3.79 3.58 -1.25
CA VAL A 59 3.90 2.12 -1.12
C VAL A 59 5.31 1.65 -1.51
N TYR A 60 5.91 2.28 -2.52
CA TYR A 60 7.23 1.94 -3.07
C TYR A 60 8.16 3.14 -3.05
N ASP A 61 9.47 2.87 -3.07
CA ASP A 61 10.47 3.89 -3.35
C ASP A 61 10.65 4.14 -4.85
N ARG A 62 10.98 5.39 -5.20
CA ARG A 62 11.15 5.90 -6.55
C ARG A 62 12.12 5.06 -7.40
N ASP A 63 13.24 4.67 -6.81
CA ASP A 63 14.34 3.96 -7.46
C ASP A 63 14.21 2.44 -7.40
N TRP A 64 13.16 1.91 -6.76
CA TRP A 64 13.01 0.49 -6.57
C TRP A 64 12.45 -0.18 -7.83
N LYS A 65 13.22 -1.10 -8.40
CA LYS A 65 12.88 -1.81 -9.65
C LYS A 65 12.44 -3.26 -9.42
N GLY A 66 12.29 -3.68 -8.17
CA GLY A 66 11.97 -5.06 -7.83
C GLY A 66 10.53 -5.41 -8.14
N TYR A 67 10.29 -6.12 -9.25
CA TYR A 67 8.96 -6.65 -9.60
C TYR A 67 8.37 -7.54 -8.49
N GLU A 68 9.23 -8.22 -7.73
CA GLU A 68 8.82 -9.05 -6.60
C GLU A 68 8.14 -8.25 -5.47
N THR A 69 8.57 -7.02 -5.22
CA THR A 69 7.92 -6.13 -4.24
C THR A 69 6.49 -5.82 -4.64
N GLY A 70 6.26 -5.57 -5.94
CA GLY A 70 4.91 -5.38 -6.46
C GLY A 70 4.04 -6.62 -6.31
N LEU A 71 4.58 -7.81 -6.60
CA LEU A 71 3.88 -9.07 -6.39
C LEU A 71 3.59 -9.35 -4.91
N PHE A 72 4.50 -8.95 -4.02
CA PHE A 72 4.31 -9.05 -2.59
C PHE A 72 3.14 -8.16 -2.12
N PHE A 73 3.10 -6.91 -2.54
CA PHE A 73 1.99 -6.00 -2.26
C PHE A 73 0.67 -6.54 -2.81
N LYS A 74 0.66 -6.97 -4.06
CA LYS A 74 -0.52 -7.58 -4.71
C LYS A 74 -1.07 -8.76 -3.93
N ARG A 75 -0.20 -9.64 -3.39
CA ARG A 75 -0.63 -10.77 -2.54
C ARG A 75 -1.32 -10.30 -1.27
N GLY A 76 -0.85 -9.22 -0.63
CA GLY A 76 -1.53 -8.62 0.51
C GLY A 76 -2.92 -8.10 0.13
N MET A 77 -3.05 -7.40 -1.00
CA MET A 77 -4.34 -6.94 -1.51
C MET A 77 -5.29 -8.09 -1.84
N ALA A 78 -4.78 -9.18 -2.41
CA ALA A 78 -5.58 -10.39 -2.66
C ALA A 78 -6.11 -11.05 -1.38
N ARG A 79 -5.34 -11.01 -0.28
CA ARG A 79 -5.81 -11.49 1.03
C ARG A 79 -6.97 -10.63 1.56
N LEU A 80 -6.87 -9.31 1.43
CA LEU A 80 -7.98 -8.41 1.77
C LEU A 80 -9.18 -8.64 0.88
N HIS A 81 -8.97 -8.91 -0.41
CA HIS A 81 -10.04 -9.25 -1.35
C HIS A 81 -10.79 -10.53 -0.92
N ALA A 82 -10.05 -11.58 -0.56
CA ALA A 82 -10.64 -12.83 -0.07
C ALA A 82 -11.44 -12.65 1.24
N ALA A 83 -11.09 -11.64 2.04
CA ALA A 83 -11.83 -11.24 3.23
C ALA A 83 -12.97 -10.22 2.96
N ASN A 84 -13.25 -9.89 1.69
CA ASN A 84 -14.21 -8.87 1.27
C ASN A 84 -13.94 -7.47 1.82
N ILE A 85 -12.68 -7.11 2.04
CA ILE A 85 -12.26 -5.81 2.53
C ILE A 85 -11.82 -4.94 1.35
N PRO A 86 -12.55 -3.84 1.03
CA PRO A 86 -12.14 -2.89 0.00
C PRO A 86 -10.96 -2.04 0.45
N VAL A 87 -10.15 -1.63 -0.51
CA VAL A 87 -8.97 -0.80 -0.30
C VAL A 87 -9.06 0.46 -1.15
N TYR A 88 -8.84 1.61 -0.54
CA TYR A 88 -8.77 2.92 -1.19
C TYR A 88 -7.33 3.42 -1.16
N LEU A 89 -6.75 3.59 -2.34
CA LEU A 89 -5.32 3.85 -2.52
C LEU A 89 -5.10 5.14 -3.28
N ILE A 90 -4.24 6.02 -2.77
CA ILE A 90 -3.60 7.06 -3.58
C ILE A 90 -2.16 6.65 -3.89
N SER A 91 -1.65 7.04 -5.05
CA SER A 91 -0.23 6.97 -5.36
C SER A 91 0.47 8.21 -4.80
N GLY A 92 1.49 8.02 -3.98
CA GLY A 92 2.37 9.10 -3.53
C GLY A 92 3.35 9.54 -4.61
N ASN A 93 4.21 10.49 -4.29
CA ASN A 93 5.20 11.01 -5.24
C ASN A 93 6.29 9.96 -5.59
N HIS A 94 6.59 9.05 -4.69
CA HIS A 94 7.49 7.91 -4.94
C HIS A 94 6.84 6.86 -5.85
N ASP A 95 5.56 6.54 -5.63
CA ASP A 95 4.81 5.59 -6.45
C ASP A 95 4.61 6.08 -7.88
N ALA A 96 4.32 7.36 -8.04
CA ALA A 96 4.08 7.98 -9.35
C ALA A 96 5.28 7.84 -10.29
N ALA A 97 6.50 7.88 -9.74
CA ALA A 97 7.73 7.65 -10.48
C ALA A 97 8.10 6.17 -10.64
N SER A 98 7.41 5.26 -9.92
CA SER A 98 7.71 3.83 -9.94
C SER A 98 7.22 3.13 -11.20
N VAL A 99 8.09 2.32 -11.82
CA VAL A 99 7.74 1.45 -12.95
C VAL A 99 6.80 0.32 -12.52
N ILE A 100 6.84 -0.08 -11.26
CA ILE A 100 6.01 -1.16 -10.71
C ILE A 100 4.54 -0.76 -10.71
N SER A 101 4.24 0.43 -10.22
CA SER A 101 2.87 0.96 -10.13
C SER A 101 2.15 0.98 -11.48
N LYS A 102 2.89 1.21 -12.57
CA LYS A 102 2.34 1.29 -13.92
C LYS A 102 2.03 -0.07 -14.57
N LYS A 103 2.65 -1.14 -14.10
CA LYS A 103 2.56 -2.49 -14.70
C LYS A 103 1.80 -3.50 -13.85
N LEU A 104 1.48 -3.15 -12.62
CA LEU A 104 0.87 -4.07 -11.67
C LEU A 104 -0.66 -3.98 -11.73
N ASN A 105 -1.31 -5.04 -12.23
CA ASN A 105 -2.75 -5.16 -12.11
C ASN A 105 -3.12 -5.59 -10.69
N LEU A 106 -3.70 -4.68 -9.91
CA LEU A 106 -4.19 -4.95 -8.57
C LEU A 106 -5.55 -5.69 -8.60
N PRO A 107 -5.92 -6.41 -7.54
CA PRO A 107 -7.23 -7.04 -7.41
C PRO A 107 -8.37 -6.01 -7.44
N GLU A 108 -9.58 -6.47 -7.78
CA GLU A 108 -10.77 -5.63 -7.99
C GLU A 108 -11.24 -4.86 -6.73
N ASN A 109 -10.87 -5.34 -5.54
CA ASN A 109 -11.17 -4.65 -4.29
C ASN A 109 -10.36 -3.37 -4.07
N VAL A 110 -9.32 -3.12 -4.89
CA VAL A 110 -8.49 -1.92 -4.78
C VAL A 110 -9.01 -0.83 -5.71
N ARG A 111 -9.40 0.30 -5.14
CA ARG A 111 -9.80 1.52 -5.83
C ARG A 111 -8.65 2.53 -5.72
N THR A 112 -8.02 2.83 -6.85
CA THR A 112 -6.95 3.84 -6.90
C THR A 112 -7.51 5.15 -7.41
N PHE A 113 -7.26 6.23 -6.66
CA PHE A 113 -7.68 7.58 -7.05
C PHE A 113 -6.84 8.11 -8.23
N SER A 114 -7.48 8.89 -9.09
CA SER A 114 -6.86 9.54 -10.23
C SER A 114 -5.79 10.55 -9.81
N SER A 115 -4.78 10.72 -10.65
CA SER A 115 -3.81 11.83 -10.56
C SER A 115 -4.22 13.06 -11.36
N ARG A 116 -5.33 13.02 -12.10
CA ARG A 116 -5.79 14.11 -12.94
C ARG A 116 -6.67 15.13 -12.21
N GLY A 117 -7.24 14.73 -11.09
CA GLY A 117 -8.11 15.57 -10.28
C GLY A 117 -8.67 14.78 -9.09
N PRO A 118 -9.30 15.49 -8.14
CA PRO A 118 -9.94 14.86 -7.01
C PRO A 118 -11.06 13.90 -7.43
N GLU A 119 -11.13 12.76 -6.78
CA GLU A 119 -12.19 11.78 -6.94
C GLU A 119 -12.83 11.47 -5.58
N THR A 120 -14.05 10.94 -5.63
CA THR A 120 -14.80 10.50 -4.46
C THR A 120 -15.27 9.08 -4.66
N PHE A 121 -15.00 8.21 -3.70
CA PHE A 121 -15.59 6.89 -3.62
C PHE A 121 -16.53 6.80 -2.41
N GLU A 122 -17.71 6.24 -2.63
CA GLU A 122 -18.72 5.99 -1.59
C GLU A 122 -18.84 4.49 -1.39
N PRO A 123 -18.32 3.92 -0.27
CA PRO A 123 -18.54 2.52 0.06
C PRO A 123 -20.01 2.23 0.22
N ALA A 124 -20.56 1.29 -0.56
CA ALA A 124 -21.99 1.03 -0.62
C ALA A 124 -22.63 0.64 0.73
N SER A 125 -21.83 0.08 1.65
CA SER A 125 -22.33 -0.42 2.94
C SER A 125 -22.35 0.64 4.05
N TRP A 126 -21.78 1.84 3.82
CA TRP A 126 -21.60 2.84 4.87
C TRP A 126 -21.86 4.27 4.38
N PRO A 127 -22.48 5.11 5.20
CA PRO A 127 -22.74 6.51 4.85
C PRO A 127 -21.44 7.34 5.01
N VAL A 128 -20.42 7.00 4.23
CA VAL A 128 -19.14 7.71 4.20
C VAL A 128 -18.76 8.00 2.76
N ALA A 129 -18.06 9.12 2.56
CA ALA A 129 -17.42 9.47 1.30
C ALA A 129 -15.91 9.60 1.54
N ILE A 130 -15.13 8.95 0.69
CA ILE A 130 -13.66 8.98 0.74
C ILE A 130 -13.18 9.81 -0.43
N HIS A 131 -12.61 10.97 -0.14
CA HIS A 131 -12.05 11.87 -1.14
C HIS A 131 -10.56 11.68 -1.25
N GLY A 132 -10.05 11.67 -2.46
CA GLY A 132 -8.61 11.49 -2.68
C GLY A 132 -8.17 11.97 -4.04
N MET A 133 -6.87 12.16 -4.16
CA MET A 133 -6.18 12.48 -5.40
C MET A 133 -4.76 11.89 -5.31
N SER A 134 -4.37 11.12 -6.31
CA SER A 134 -3.00 10.63 -6.42
C SER A 134 -2.04 11.74 -6.86
N PHE A 135 -0.76 11.58 -6.52
CA PHE A 135 0.28 12.50 -6.96
C PHE A 135 0.39 12.46 -8.50
N PRO A 136 0.48 13.60 -9.18
CA PRO A 136 0.62 13.66 -10.64
C PRO A 136 1.99 13.09 -11.08
N ASN A 137 1.98 12.40 -12.21
CA ASN A 137 3.19 11.89 -12.87
C ASN A 137 3.94 12.99 -13.61
#